data_05cf3eda2091c5bc59788daf3b94e7c9
#
_entry.id   05cf3eda2091c5bc59788daf3b94e7c9
#
_cell.length_a   1.000
_cell.length_b   1.000
_cell.length_c   1.000
_cell.angle_alpha   90.00
_cell.angle_beta   90.00
_cell.angle_gamma   90.00
#
_symmetry.space_group_name_H-M   'P 1'
#
loop_
_entity.id
_entity.type
_entity.pdbx_description
1 polymer ?
#
loop_
_entity_poly.entity_id
_entity_poly.type
_entity_poly.pdbx_seq_one_letter_code
_entity_poly.pdbx_strand_id
1 'polypeptide(L)'
;MIPGIRTTPILDVRSPGEYAQGHVPGAVSFPLFSDEERAAVGLRYAKSGPRDARLLGLRFVGPRLEEMARRAIALAPEGELSLYCWRGGERSASVAWLLEGVGLKVDRLEGGYRAWRRLALAELGAERECVVLSGPTGSGKTKVLRALRERGEQTVDLEALANHRGSAFGGLGLPPQPTDEQFGNELAVLLAGTDRKRRLWIEDESRNIGRVTLPQEFWTAKSRATVVRIEPDRDRRLRLLTEEYAAFPREELRACFERISRRLGAVDTARCLEALDAGNPALAADRVLAYYDKGYRRSAECNQAAKEAAVFRTGTMSPEEIADLLLAETDSHNKDG
;
A
#
# COMPACT_ATOMS: atom_id res chain seq x y z
N MET A 1 3.19 18.10 -9.49
CA MET A 1 4.10 16.97 -9.30
C MET A 1 4.25 16.75 -7.80
N ILE A 2 3.98 15.54 -7.29
CA ILE A 2 4.17 15.24 -5.86
C ILE A 2 5.67 15.23 -5.59
N PRO A 3 6.20 16.08 -4.68
CA PRO A 3 7.60 16.01 -4.28
C PRO A 3 7.80 14.72 -3.46
N GLY A 4 8.57 13.78 -3.93
CA GLY A 4 8.79 12.50 -3.22
C GLY A 4 9.80 11.59 -3.90
N ILE A 5 10.15 11.87 -5.13
CA ILE A 5 11.22 11.15 -5.85
C ILE A 5 12.41 12.11 -5.95
N ARG A 6 13.05 12.38 -4.81
CA ARG A 6 14.32 13.11 -4.78
C ARG A 6 15.46 12.12 -4.55
N THR A 7 16.59 12.36 -5.16
CA THR A 7 17.84 11.63 -4.91
C THR A 7 18.46 11.97 -3.55
N THR A 8 18.01 13.09 -2.93
CA THR A 8 18.47 13.56 -1.63
C THR A 8 17.63 12.99 -0.50
N PRO A 9 18.22 12.63 0.65
CA PRO A 9 17.48 12.15 1.82
C PRO A 9 16.41 13.15 2.28
N ILE A 10 15.25 12.63 2.70
CA ILE A 10 14.15 13.42 3.25
C ILE A 10 13.98 13.07 4.72
N LEU A 11 14.06 14.06 5.60
CA LEU A 11 13.92 13.88 7.04
C LEU A 11 12.53 14.35 7.51
N ASP A 12 11.82 13.47 8.19
CA ASP A 12 10.58 13.83 8.89
C ASP A 12 10.90 14.21 10.34
N VAL A 13 10.83 15.51 10.66
CA VAL A 13 11.12 16.01 12.00
C VAL A 13 9.91 16.06 12.94
N ARG A 14 8.81 15.41 12.54
CA ARG A 14 7.64 15.21 13.41
C ARG A 14 7.96 14.18 14.50
N SER A 15 7.06 14.01 15.46
CA SER A 15 7.22 13.00 16.49
C SER A 15 7.08 11.57 15.93
N PRO A 16 7.60 10.54 16.64
CA PRO A 16 7.52 9.15 16.19
C PRO A 16 6.09 8.69 15.88
N GLY A 17 5.10 9.05 16.69
CA GLY A 17 3.69 8.72 16.44
C GLY A 17 3.11 9.42 15.22
N GLU A 18 3.48 10.70 14.97
CA GLU A 18 3.09 11.40 13.76
C GLU A 18 3.69 10.70 12.50
N TYR A 19 4.94 10.23 12.58
CA TYR A 19 5.60 9.48 11.51
C TYR A 19 4.94 8.12 11.28
N ALA A 20 4.70 7.38 12.35
CA ALA A 20 4.09 6.03 12.27
C ALA A 20 2.66 6.06 11.70
N GLN A 21 1.90 7.12 11.95
CA GLN A 21 0.57 7.33 11.38
C GLN A 21 0.62 7.45 9.84
N GLY A 22 1.61 8.15 9.31
CA GLY A 22 1.86 8.30 7.88
C GLY A 22 2.92 9.37 7.63
N HIS A 23 3.77 9.13 6.64
CA HIS A 23 4.90 9.99 6.27
C HIS A 23 5.06 10.04 4.74
N VAL A 24 5.89 10.94 4.26
CA VAL A 24 6.29 10.96 2.84
C VAL A 24 7.06 9.67 2.54
N PRO A 25 6.66 8.87 1.55
CA PRO A 25 7.36 7.64 1.21
C PRO A 25 8.86 7.87 1.00
N GLY A 26 9.68 7.01 1.63
CA GLY A 26 11.14 7.15 1.63
C GLY A 26 11.72 8.17 2.61
N ALA A 27 10.89 8.89 3.37
CA ALA A 27 11.37 9.78 4.43
C ALA A 27 11.94 8.97 5.61
N VAL A 28 13.00 9.51 6.22
CA VAL A 28 13.61 8.96 7.43
C VAL A 28 13.03 9.65 8.65
N SER A 29 12.58 8.89 9.65
CA SER A 29 12.14 9.44 10.94
C SER A 29 13.31 10.13 11.65
N PHE A 30 13.19 11.44 11.85
CA PHE A 30 14.19 12.29 12.46
C PHE A 30 13.58 13.24 13.49
N PRO A 31 12.96 12.71 14.55
CA PRO A 31 12.09 13.48 15.43
C PRO A 31 12.85 14.56 16.19
N LEU A 32 12.34 15.80 16.15
CA LEU A 32 12.79 16.88 17.01
C LEU A 32 12.37 16.63 18.47
N PHE A 33 11.16 16.07 18.66
CA PHE A 33 10.55 15.76 19.94
C PHE A 33 10.05 14.32 19.98
N SER A 34 10.08 13.69 21.17
CA SER A 34 9.27 12.51 21.43
C SER A 34 7.76 12.86 21.38
N ASP A 35 6.88 11.86 21.44
CA ASP A 35 5.44 12.12 21.46
C ASP A 35 5.02 12.89 22.73
N GLU A 36 5.59 12.55 23.89
CA GLU A 36 5.36 13.21 25.16
C GLU A 36 5.89 14.65 25.17
N GLU A 37 7.12 14.85 24.69
CA GLU A 37 7.72 16.18 24.57
C GLU A 37 6.91 17.07 23.63
N ARG A 38 6.50 16.52 22.48
CA ARG A 38 5.65 17.22 21.51
C ARG A 38 4.31 17.63 22.12
N ALA A 39 3.67 16.74 22.90
CA ALA A 39 2.44 17.04 23.61
C ALA A 39 2.65 18.12 24.68
N ALA A 40 3.73 18.04 25.45
CA ALA A 40 4.07 19.03 26.50
C ALA A 40 4.33 20.42 25.90
N VAL A 41 5.10 20.51 24.79
CA VAL A 41 5.36 21.78 24.09
C VAL A 41 4.06 22.34 23.50
N GLY A 42 3.21 21.51 22.92
CA GLY A 42 1.92 21.91 22.38
C GLY A 42 0.98 22.47 23.46
N LEU A 43 0.92 21.81 24.61
CA LEU A 43 0.14 22.28 25.77
C LEU A 43 0.68 23.62 26.32
N ARG A 44 2.00 23.75 26.43
CA ARG A 44 2.66 25.00 26.86
C ARG A 44 2.35 26.14 25.89
N TYR A 45 2.39 25.86 24.58
CA TYR A 45 2.02 26.85 23.56
C TYR A 45 0.60 27.37 23.76
N ALA A 46 -0.37 26.47 23.97
CA ALA A 46 -1.77 26.83 24.15
C ALA A 46 -2.02 27.64 25.46
N LYS A 47 -1.28 27.29 26.55
CA LYS A 47 -1.51 27.90 27.86
C LYS A 47 -0.71 29.19 28.10
N SER A 48 0.53 29.28 27.61
CA SER A 48 1.50 30.32 27.97
C SER A 48 2.11 31.02 26.73
N GLY A 49 1.65 30.66 25.54
CA GLY A 49 2.08 31.31 24.31
C GLY A 49 3.42 30.77 23.74
N PRO A 50 3.83 31.31 22.58
CA PRO A 50 4.95 30.76 21.79
C PRO A 50 6.31 30.88 22.49
N ARG A 51 6.55 31.92 23.27
CA ARG A 51 7.85 32.12 23.96
C ARG A 51 8.14 31.00 24.94
N ASP A 52 7.19 30.70 25.81
CA ASP A 52 7.36 29.65 26.83
C ASP A 52 7.44 28.25 26.23
N ALA A 53 6.69 28.01 25.14
CA ALA A 53 6.79 26.75 24.40
C ALA A 53 8.16 26.56 23.77
N ARG A 54 8.77 27.62 23.20
CA ARG A 54 10.13 27.57 22.64
C ARG A 54 11.18 27.30 23.73
N LEU A 55 11.09 27.96 24.89
CA LEU A 55 11.99 27.71 26.02
C LEU A 55 11.90 26.24 26.52
N LEU A 56 10.68 25.71 26.60
CA LEU A 56 10.48 24.31 26.95
C LEU A 56 11.06 23.38 25.87
N GLY A 57 10.83 23.67 24.59
CA GLY A 57 11.42 22.93 23.47
C GLY A 57 12.94 22.93 23.50
N LEU A 58 13.58 24.07 23.75
CA LEU A 58 15.05 24.16 23.88
C LEU A 58 15.58 23.32 25.03
N ARG A 59 14.86 23.23 26.17
CA ARG A 59 15.23 22.37 27.29
C ARG A 59 15.28 20.88 26.87
N PHE A 60 14.33 20.43 26.05
CA PHE A 60 14.28 19.05 25.57
C PHE A 60 15.32 18.77 24.50
N VAL A 61 15.50 19.69 23.56
CA VAL A 61 16.34 19.45 22.38
C VAL A 61 17.81 19.77 22.63
N GLY A 62 18.11 20.76 23.47
CA GLY A 62 19.48 21.24 23.73
C GLY A 62 20.50 20.14 23.95
N PRO A 63 20.25 19.16 24.85
CA PRO A 63 21.20 18.06 25.11
C PRO A 63 21.45 17.13 23.91
N ARG A 64 20.61 17.15 22.87
CA ARG A 64 20.66 16.22 21.72
C ARG A 64 21.13 16.89 20.41
N LEU A 65 21.40 18.19 20.41
CA LEU A 65 21.73 18.94 19.19
C LEU A 65 22.94 18.36 18.45
N GLU A 66 24.01 18.01 19.19
CA GLU A 66 25.21 17.42 18.59
C GLU A 66 24.91 16.05 17.96
N GLU A 67 24.20 15.17 18.65
CA GLU A 67 23.80 13.85 18.16
C GLU A 67 22.94 13.98 16.89
N MET A 68 21.96 14.89 16.91
CA MET A 68 21.14 15.18 15.74
C MET A 68 21.98 15.64 14.54
N ALA A 69 22.91 16.56 14.76
CA ALA A 69 23.79 17.05 13.70
C ALA A 69 24.64 15.91 13.10
N ARG A 70 25.29 15.09 13.93
CA ARG A 70 26.09 13.94 13.48
C ARG A 70 25.26 12.92 12.70
N ARG A 71 24.05 12.61 13.19
CA ARG A 71 23.13 11.70 12.50
C ARG A 71 22.71 12.24 11.14
N ALA A 72 22.42 13.53 11.02
CA ALA A 72 22.05 14.16 9.75
C ALA A 72 23.21 14.13 8.74
N ILE A 73 24.44 14.43 9.19
CA ILE A 73 25.66 14.33 8.35
C ILE A 73 25.82 12.90 7.81
N ALA A 74 25.63 11.89 8.65
CA ALA A 74 25.74 10.49 8.23
C ALA A 74 24.65 10.08 7.23
N LEU A 75 23.44 10.64 7.33
CA LEU A 75 22.35 10.38 6.41
C LEU A 75 22.49 11.12 5.07
N ALA A 76 23.24 12.22 5.04
CA ALA A 76 23.44 13.06 3.87
C ALA A 76 24.94 13.19 3.50
N PRO A 77 25.59 12.12 3.02
CA PRO A 77 27.02 12.13 2.70
C PRO A 77 27.39 13.14 1.61
N GLU A 78 26.45 13.46 0.72
CA GLU A 78 26.63 14.48 -0.33
C GLU A 78 26.42 15.92 0.19
N GLY A 79 26.16 16.10 1.48
CA GLY A 79 25.97 17.39 2.10
C GLY A 79 24.63 18.07 1.84
N GLU A 80 23.69 17.40 1.17
CA GLU A 80 22.37 17.95 0.85
C GLU A 80 21.24 17.04 1.37
N LEU A 81 20.20 17.64 1.94
CA LEU A 81 18.99 16.93 2.37
C LEU A 81 17.75 17.82 2.30
N SER A 82 16.60 17.16 2.32
CA SER A 82 15.31 17.84 2.51
C SER A 82 14.75 17.49 3.88
N LEU A 83 13.91 18.38 4.44
CA LEU A 83 13.18 18.04 5.66
C LEU A 83 11.81 18.71 5.74
N TYR A 84 10.96 18.14 6.57
CA TYR A 84 9.63 18.71 6.80
C TYR A 84 9.14 18.46 8.22
N CYS A 85 8.20 19.31 8.68
CA CYS A 85 7.32 19.03 9.80
C CYS A 85 5.85 19.05 9.33
N TRP A 86 4.90 19.13 10.25
CA TRP A 86 3.47 19.10 9.91
C TRP A 86 3.04 20.21 8.93
N ARG A 87 3.48 21.46 9.16
CA ARG A 87 3.09 22.65 8.36
C ARG A 87 4.26 23.41 7.75
N GLY A 88 5.48 22.89 7.80
CA GLY A 88 6.67 23.61 7.37
C GLY A 88 7.06 24.80 8.29
N GLY A 89 6.57 24.81 9.53
CA GLY A 89 6.77 25.89 10.49
C GLY A 89 8.01 25.73 11.38
N GLU A 90 7.91 26.14 12.66
CA GLU A 90 9.02 26.30 13.60
C GLU A 90 9.86 25.03 13.79
N ARG A 91 9.24 23.84 13.91
CA ARG A 91 9.98 22.58 14.09
C ARG A 91 10.99 22.32 12.95
N SER A 92 10.53 22.43 11.69
CA SER A 92 11.42 22.24 10.55
C SER A 92 12.41 23.39 10.38
N ALA A 93 12.03 24.63 10.73
CA ALA A 93 12.93 25.78 10.70
C ALA A 93 14.08 25.65 11.70
N SER A 94 13.79 25.21 12.93
CA SER A 94 14.83 25.02 13.97
C SER A 94 15.83 23.92 13.60
N VAL A 95 15.34 22.80 13.04
CA VAL A 95 16.24 21.73 12.58
C VAL A 95 17.06 22.18 11.38
N ALA A 96 16.46 22.87 10.41
CA ALA A 96 17.18 23.40 9.25
C ALA A 96 18.32 24.34 9.70
N TRP A 97 18.02 25.30 10.60
CA TRP A 97 19.02 26.21 11.16
C TRP A 97 20.21 25.46 11.80
N LEU A 98 19.94 24.42 12.60
CA LEU A 98 20.98 23.58 13.21
C LEU A 98 21.86 22.92 12.13
N LEU A 99 21.23 22.32 11.14
CA LEU A 99 21.92 21.53 10.12
C LEU A 99 22.69 22.42 9.13
N GLU A 100 22.16 23.56 8.79
CA GLU A 100 22.86 24.59 7.99
C GLU A 100 24.09 25.13 8.76
N GLY A 101 23.97 25.31 10.09
CA GLY A 101 25.07 25.72 10.95
C GLY A 101 26.26 24.75 11.01
N VAL A 102 26.04 23.47 10.66
CA VAL A 102 27.10 22.45 10.54
C VAL A 102 27.48 22.16 9.09
N GLY A 103 27.08 23.01 8.14
CA GLY A 103 27.51 23.00 6.74
C GLY A 103 26.68 22.14 5.78
N LEU A 104 25.51 21.64 6.19
CA LEU A 104 24.60 20.94 5.28
C LEU A 104 23.72 21.95 4.50
N LYS A 105 23.43 21.63 3.26
CA LYS A 105 22.44 22.34 2.45
C LYS A 105 21.05 21.72 2.69
N VAL A 106 20.13 22.52 3.24
CA VAL A 106 18.82 22.04 3.68
C VAL A 106 17.70 22.65 2.87
N ASP A 107 16.90 21.80 2.22
CA ASP A 107 15.66 22.20 1.55
C ASP A 107 14.46 21.87 2.45
N ARG A 108 13.64 22.87 2.79
CA ARG A 108 12.44 22.66 3.59
C ARG A 108 11.21 22.49 2.71
N LEU A 109 10.49 21.39 2.88
CA LEU A 109 9.24 21.16 2.18
C LEU A 109 8.21 22.25 2.54
N GLU A 110 7.87 23.07 1.59
CA GLU A 110 6.93 24.18 1.76
C GLU A 110 5.54 23.66 2.18
N GLY A 111 4.96 24.25 3.23
CA GLY A 111 3.69 23.80 3.80
C GLY A 111 3.74 22.43 4.52
N GLY A 112 4.90 21.78 4.53
CA GLY A 112 5.19 20.53 5.22
C GLY A 112 4.34 19.34 4.77
N TYR A 113 4.25 18.33 5.65
CA TYR A 113 3.49 17.10 5.37
C TYR A 113 2.02 17.37 5.01
N ARG A 114 1.38 18.34 5.66
CA ARG A 114 -0.02 18.69 5.36
C ARG A 114 -0.22 19.12 3.91
N ALA A 115 0.68 19.94 3.37
CA ALA A 115 0.60 20.38 1.97
C ALA A 115 0.89 19.22 1.01
N TRP A 116 1.91 18.42 1.32
CA TRP A 116 2.24 17.21 0.56
C TRP A 116 1.07 16.23 0.54
N ARG A 117 0.45 15.93 1.69
CA ARG A 117 -0.68 15.00 1.79
C ARG A 117 -1.89 15.46 0.95
N ARG A 118 -2.13 16.78 0.88
CA ARG A 118 -3.18 17.32 0.01
C ARG A 118 -2.90 17.04 -1.47
N LEU A 119 -1.64 17.16 -1.91
CA LEU A 119 -1.24 16.80 -3.27
C LEU A 119 -1.36 15.30 -3.51
N ALA A 120 -0.98 14.47 -2.55
CA ALA A 120 -1.13 13.02 -2.61
C ALA A 120 -2.59 12.60 -2.76
N LEU A 121 -3.52 13.19 -1.97
CA LEU A 121 -4.95 12.92 -2.11
C LEU A 121 -5.50 13.35 -3.47
N ALA A 122 -5.08 14.49 -3.99
CA ALA A 122 -5.47 14.94 -5.33
C ALA A 122 -4.97 13.99 -6.42
N GLU A 123 -3.78 13.41 -6.26
CA GLU A 123 -3.22 12.42 -7.20
C GLU A 123 -4.01 11.12 -7.23
N LEU A 124 -4.50 10.66 -6.07
CA LEU A 124 -5.32 9.46 -5.94
C LEU A 124 -6.65 9.56 -6.71
N GLY A 125 -7.22 10.76 -6.83
CA GLY A 125 -8.47 11.01 -7.58
C GLY A 125 -8.26 11.49 -9.01
N ALA A 126 -7.02 11.60 -9.48
CA ALA A 126 -6.75 12.10 -10.82
C ALA A 126 -7.26 11.15 -11.90
N GLU A 127 -7.83 11.69 -12.98
CA GLU A 127 -8.30 10.90 -14.11
C GLU A 127 -7.17 10.14 -14.80
N ARG A 128 -7.42 8.86 -15.06
CA ARG A 128 -6.54 7.92 -15.75
C ARG A 128 -7.36 6.91 -16.52
N GLU A 129 -6.84 6.43 -17.61
CA GLU A 129 -7.36 5.24 -18.28
C GLU A 129 -6.96 4.01 -17.44
N CYS A 130 -7.92 3.47 -16.70
CA CYS A 130 -7.69 2.32 -15.83
C CYS A 130 -8.36 1.07 -16.40
N VAL A 131 -7.65 -0.05 -16.34
CA VAL A 131 -8.16 -1.39 -16.60
C VAL A 131 -8.02 -2.22 -15.33
N VAL A 132 -9.12 -2.69 -14.79
CA VAL A 132 -9.14 -3.54 -13.59
C VAL A 132 -9.04 -5.01 -13.99
N LEU A 133 -7.96 -5.66 -13.60
CA LEU A 133 -7.78 -7.10 -13.79
C LEU A 133 -8.50 -7.86 -12.68
N SER A 134 -9.64 -8.47 -13.04
CA SER A 134 -10.49 -9.23 -12.15
C SER A 134 -10.32 -10.74 -12.35
N GLY A 135 -10.65 -11.51 -11.33
CA GLY A 135 -10.64 -12.96 -11.36
C GLY A 135 -10.76 -13.54 -9.96
N PRO A 136 -11.27 -14.79 -9.83
CA PRO A 136 -11.51 -15.41 -8.53
C PRO A 136 -10.22 -15.66 -7.75
N THR A 137 -10.33 -15.97 -6.47
CA THR A 137 -9.18 -16.31 -5.62
C THR A 137 -8.35 -17.43 -6.24
N GLY A 138 -7.03 -17.28 -6.24
CA GLY A 138 -6.10 -18.22 -6.86
C GLY A 138 -6.04 -18.15 -8.40
N SER A 139 -6.64 -17.13 -9.02
CA SER A 139 -6.55 -16.95 -10.49
C SER A 139 -5.18 -16.52 -10.99
N GLY A 140 -4.29 -16.07 -10.10
CA GLY A 140 -2.94 -15.62 -10.45
C GLY A 140 -2.88 -14.18 -10.96
N LYS A 141 -3.85 -13.32 -10.63
CA LYS A 141 -3.88 -11.90 -11.02
C LYS A 141 -2.53 -11.20 -10.81
N THR A 142 -1.96 -11.32 -9.64
CA THR A 142 -0.68 -10.70 -9.28
C THR A 142 0.47 -11.17 -10.18
N LYS A 143 0.49 -12.47 -10.56
CA LYS A 143 1.46 -13.01 -11.53
C LYS A 143 1.24 -12.44 -12.93
N VAL A 144 -0.01 -12.30 -13.37
CA VAL A 144 -0.37 -11.69 -14.65
C VAL A 144 -0.02 -10.19 -14.66
N LEU A 145 -0.29 -9.43 -13.58
CA LEU A 145 0.13 -8.03 -13.47
C LEU A 145 1.66 -7.87 -13.58
N ARG A 146 2.41 -8.81 -12.99
CA ARG A 146 3.87 -8.83 -13.13
C ARG A 146 4.27 -9.07 -14.60
N ALA A 147 3.66 -10.05 -15.26
CA ALA A 147 3.92 -10.33 -16.67
C ALA A 147 3.58 -9.15 -17.60
N LEU A 148 2.49 -8.41 -17.30
CA LEU A 148 2.15 -7.16 -17.99
C LEU A 148 3.21 -6.08 -17.77
N ARG A 149 3.71 -5.93 -16.54
CA ARG A 149 4.79 -4.97 -16.21
C ARG A 149 6.08 -5.30 -16.97
N GLU A 150 6.44 -6.56 -17.07
CA GLU A 150 7.61 -7.03 -17.83
C GLU A 150 7.50 -6.73 -19.33
N ARG A 151 6.28 -6.58 -19.86
CA ARG A 151 5.97 -6.12 -21.21
C ARG A 151 5.88 -4.60 -21.37
N GLY A 152 6.24 -3.86 -20.31
CA GLY A 152 6.25 -2.40 -20.29
C GLY A 152 4.93 -1.73 -19.95
N GLU A 153 3.90 -2.49 -19.53
CA GLU A 153 2.64 -1.92 -19.05
C GLU A 153 2.80 -1.30 -17.66
N GLN A 154 2.00 -0.27 -17.40
CA GLN A 154 1.89 0.32 -16.07
C GLN A 154 0.94 -0.51 -15.22
N THR A 155 1.37 -0.89 -14.03
CA THR A 155 0.58 -1.76 -13.14
C THR A 155 0.59 -1.27 -11.71
N VAL A 156 -0.52 -1.45 -11.01
CA VAL A 156 -0.67 -1.25 -9.55
C VAL A 156 -1.03 -2.57 -8.90
N ASP A 157 -0.14 -3.06 -8.06
CA ASP A 157 -0.31 -4.21 -7.20
C ASP A 157 -0.75 -3.71 -5.81
N LEU A 158 -2.06 -3.74 -5.57
CA LEU A 158 -2.65 -3.25 -4.32
C LEU A 158 -2.37 -4.17 -3.14
N GLU A 159 -2.26 -5.48 -3.39
CA GLU A 159 -1.93 -6.47 -2.38
C GLU A 159 -0.50 -6.27 -1.85
N ALA A 160 0.46 -6.04 -2.75
CA ALA A 160 1.84 -5.75 -2.36
C ALA A 160 1.93 -4.46 -1.52
N LEU A 161 1.27 -3.37 -1.93
CA LEU A 161 1.23 -2.11 -1.18
C LEU A 161 0.59 -2.26 0.20
N ALA A 162 -0.42 -3.14 0.32
CA ALA A 162 -1.11 -3.40 1.58
C ALA A 162 -0.38 -4.40 2.48
N ASN A 163 0.70 -5.04 2.04
CA ASN A 163 1.31 -6.20 2.69
C ASN A 163 0.27 -7.28 3.01
N HIS A 164 -0.63 -7.58 2.05
CA HIS A 164 -1.74 -8.51 2.28
C HIS A 164 -2.37 -9.01 0.97
N ARG A 165 -2.51 -10.32 0.79
CA ARG A 165 -3.04 -10.98 -0.43
C ARG A 165 -4.57 -11.07 -0.48
N GLY A 166 -5.30 -10.09 0.00
CA GLY A 166 -6.76 -9.97 -0.10
C GLY A 166 -7.59 -10.99 0.70
N SER A 167 -7.09 -12.19 0.94
CA SER A 167 -7.81 -13.30 1.59
C SER A 167 -7.59 -13.34 3.11
N ALA A 168 -8.31 -14.22 3.81
CA ALA A 168 -8.07 -14.46 5.25
C ALA A 168 -6.65 -15.00 5.56
N PHE A 169 -5.98 -15.55 4.57
CA PHE A 169 -4.61 -16.05 4.62
C PHE A 169 -3.60 -15.00 4.13
N GLY A 170 -4.10 -13.87 3.67
CA GLY A 170 -3.33 -12.87 2.92
C GLY A 170 -2.18 -12.23 3.67
N GLY A 171 -2.20 -12.24 5.00
CA GLY A 171 -1.12 -11.70 5.83
C GLY A 171 0.01 -12.68 6.16
N LEU A 172 -0.12 -13.95 5.78
CA LEU A 172 0.90 -14.97 6.08
C LEU A 172 2.25 -14.64 5.44
N GLY A 173 3.32 -14.64 6.26
CA GLY A 173 4.68 -14.38 5.81
C GLY A 173 4.95 -12.97 5.28
N LEU A 174 4.02 -12.02 5.47
CA LEU A 174 4.18 -10.63 5.06
C LEU A 174 4.44 -9.71 6.27
N PRO A 175 5.11 -8.57 6.06
CA PRO A 175 5.26 -7.55 7.08
C PRO A 175 3.91 -7.05 7.60
N PRO A 176 3.86 -6.38 8.76
CA PRO A 176 2.64 -5.71 9.22
C PRO A 176 2.06 -4.79 8.15
N GLN A 177 0.74 -4.76 8.05
CA GLN A 177 0.06 -3.86 7.13
C GLN A 177 0.32 -2.39 7.52
N PRO A 178 0.49 -1.49 6.54
CA PRO A 178 0.60 -0.07 6.81
C PRO A 178 -0.70 0.48 7.40
N THR A 179 -0.66 1.71 7.90
CA THR A 179 -1.88 2.48 8.18
C THR A 179 -2.60 2.84 6.87
N ASP A 180 -3.89 3.16 6.93
CA ASP A 180 -4.64 3.66 5.77
C ASP A 180 -3.99 4.91 5.17
N GLU A 181 -3.43 5.77 6.03
CA GLU A 181 -2.76 6.99 5.60
C GLU A 181 -1.47 6.69 4.86
N GLN A 182 -0.62 5.79 5.40
CA GLN A 182 0.64 5.41 4.76
C GLN A 182 0.40 4.65 3.45
N PHE A 183 -0.56 3.72 3.43
CA PHE A 183 -0.97 3.06 2.19
C PHE A 183 -1.36 4.06 1.11
N GLY A 184 -2.20 5.05 1.45
CA GLY A 184 -2.59 6.10 0.52
C GLY A 184 -1.42 6.98 0.06
N ASN A 185 -0.41 7.20 0.91
CA ASN A 185 0.82 7.91 0.57
C ASN A 185 1.66 7.15 -0.46
N GLU A 186 1.89 5.85 -0.22
CA GLU A 186 2.63 4.97 -1.13
C GLU A 186 1.93 4.85 -2.49
N LEU A 187 0.61 4.63 -2.48
CA LEU A 187 -0.18 4.56 -3.69
C LEU A 187 -0.11 5.87 -4.50
N ALA A 188 -0.21 7.02 -3.84
CA ALA A 188 -0.13 8.32 -4.51
C ALA A 188 1.23 8.55 -5.19
N VAL A 189 2.34 8.17 -4.53
CA VAL A 189 3.69 8.28 -5.11
C VAL A 189 3.83 7.34 -6.30
N LEU A 190 3.35 6.10 -6.19
CA LEU A 190 3.35 5.15 -7.30
C LEU A 190 2.59 5.72 -8.50
N LEU A 191 1.38 6.22 -8.28
CA LEU A 191 0.55 6.81 -9.34
C LEU A 191 1.18 8.06 -9.97
N ALA A 192 1.84 8.89 -9.17
CA ALA A 192 2.55 10.08 -9.68
C ALA A 192 3.74 9.72 -10.60
N GLY A 193 4.29 8.52 -10.45
CA GLY A 193 5.33 7.97 -11.32
C GLY A 193 4.81 7.38 -12.63
N THR A 194 3.49 7.32 -12.85
CA THR A 194 2.89 6.78 -14.06
C THR A 194 2.58 7.85 -15.10
N ASP A 195 2.66 7.50 -16.37
CA ASP A 195 2.20 8.36 -17.48
C ASP A 195 0.67 8.29 -17.59
N ARG A 196 0.00 9.41 -17.38
CA ARG A 196 -1.48 9.51 -17.42
C ARG A 196 -2.09 9.28 -18.79
N LYS A 197 -1.30 9.36 -19.87
CA LYS A 197 -1.75 9.10 -21.23
C LYS A 197 -1.71 7.64 -21.62
N ARG A 198 -1.14 6.80 -20.77
CA ARG A 198 -1.06 5.36 -20.98
C ARG A 198 -2.00 4.68 -20.02
N ARG A 199 -2.60 3.55 -20.45
CA ARG A 199 -3.46 2.74 -19.59
C ARG A 199 -2.70 2.24 -18.35
N LEU A 200 -3.44 2.08 -17.27
CA LEU A 200 -2.96 1.61 -15.98
C LEU A 200 -3.73 0.35 -15.59
N TRP A 201 -3.04 -0.77 -15.46
CA TRP A 201 -3.62 -2.02 -14.97
C TRP A 201 -3.65 -2.03 -13.44
N ILE A 202 -4.82 -2.31 -12.88
CA ILE A 202 -5.05 -2.30 -11.43
C ILE A 202 -5.61 -3.66 -11.02
N GLU A 203 -5.14 -4.21 -9.91
CA GLU A 203 -5.70 -5.41 -9.33
C GLU A 203 -7.13 -5.19 -8.81
N ASP A 204 -8.03 -6.15 -9.09
CA ASP A 204 -9.40 -6.09 -8.59
C ASP A 204 -9.46 -6.52 -7.13
N GLU A 205 -9.24 -5.57 -6.26
CA GLU A 205 -9.40 -5.74 -4.82
C GLU A 205 -10.64 -5.01 -4.29
N SER A 206 -11.18 -5.54 -3.20
CA SER A 206 -12.28 -4.90 -2.47
C SER A 206 -11.82 -3.59 -1.84
N ARG A 207 -12.78 -2.78 -1.35
CA ARG A 207 -12.45 -1.54 -0.65
C ARG A 207 -11.54 -1.74 0.56
N ASN A 208 -11.59 -2.92 1.17
CA ASN A 208 -10.74 -3.29 2.30
C ASN A 208 -9.83 -4.46 1.91
N ILE A 209 -8.52 -4.27 2.06
CA ILE A 209 -7.50 -5.29 1.88
C ILE A 209 -6.92 -5.62 3.25
N GLY A 210 -7.38 -6.71 3.86
CA GLY A 210 -7.11 -6.97 5.27
C GLY A 210 -7.68 -5.87 6.17
N ARG A 211 -6.81 -5.09 6.83
CA ARG A 211 -7.19 -3.95 7.69
C ARG A 211 -7.08 -2.60 6.97
N VAL A 212 -6.43 -2.57 5.81
CA VAL A 212 -6.24 -1.34 5.04
C VAL A 212 -7.50 -1.03 4.24
N THR A 213 -7.95 0.22 4.31
CA THR A 213 -9.07 0.75 3.53
C THR A 213 -8.53 1.59 2.37
N LEU A 214 -8.95 1.29 1.14
CA LEU A 214 -8.59 2.08 -0.03
C LEU A 214 -9.10 3.53 0.11
N PRO A 215 -8.28 4.55 -0.19
CA PRO A 215 -8.70 5.95 -0.18
C PRO A 215 -9.93 6.17 -1.06
N GLN A 216 -10.87 7.00 -0.59
CA GLN A 216 -12.15 7.22 -1.25
C GLN A 216 -12.00 7.74 -2.69
N GLU A 217 -11.04 8.63 -2.90
CA GLU A 217 -10.74 9.23 -4.20
C GLU A 217 -10.33 8.15 -5.21
N PHE A 218 -9.41 7.28 -4.81
CA PHE A 218 -8.94 6.17 -5.63
C PHE A 218 -10.04 5.12 -5.86
N TRP A 219 -10.81 4.79 -4.82
CA TRP A 219 -11.93 3.86 -4.94
C TRP A 219 -12.96 4.34 -5.96
N THR A 220 -13.29 5.63 -5.93
CA THR A 220 -14.23 6.23 -6.88
C THR A 220 -13.69 6.17 -8.32
N ALA A 221 -12.40 6.44 -8.53
CA ALA A 221 -11.76 6.32 -9.84
C ALA A 221 -11.76 4.86 -10.33
N LYS A 222 -11.33 3.92 -9.48
CA LYS A 222 -11.31 2.48 -9.77
C LYS A 222 -12.70 1.93 -10.12
N SER A 223 -13.76 2.37 -9.44
CA SER A 223 -15.13 1.87 -9.68
C SER A 223 -15.72 2.24 -11.05
N ARG A 224 -15.12 3.19 -11.75
CA ARG A 224 -15.49 3.61 -13.10
C ARG A 224 -14.66 2.95 -14.19
N ALA A 225 -13.62 2.22 -13.81
CA ALA A 225 -12.68 1.60 -14.72
C ALA A 225 -13.32 0.43 -15.50
N THR A 226 -12.77 0.17 -16.67
CA THR A 226 -13.07 -1.03 -17.45
C THR A 226 -12.58 -2.27 -16.71
N VAL A 227 -13.41 -3.31 -16.62
CA VAL A 227 -13.06 -4.57 -15.94
C VAL A 227 -12.80 -5.66 -16.97
N VAL A 228 -11.65 -6.27 -16.87
CA VAL A 228 -11.25 -7.46 -17.64
C VAL A 228 -11.11 -8.62 -16.67
N ARG A 229 -11.86 -9.71 -16.90
CA ARG A 229 -11.89 -10.87 -16.02
C ARG A 229 -11.15 -12.06 -16.62
N ILE A 230 -10.29 -12.69 -15.83
CA ILE A 230 -9.65 -13.96 -16.17
C ILE A 230 -10.30 -15.11 -15.40
N GLU A 231 -10.60 -16.21 -16.10
CA GLU A 231 -11.22 -17.42 -15.55
C GLU A 231 -10.36 -18.64 -15.84
N PRO A 232 -9.37 -18.95 -15.00
CA PRO A 232 -8.58 -20.17 -15.11
C PRO A 232 -9.37 -21.37 -14.59
N ASP A 233 -8.96 -22.57 -15.02
CA ASP A 233 -9.50 -23.83 -14.54
C ASP A 233 -9.35 -23.98 -13.03
N ARG A 234 -10.31 -24.67 -12.40
CA ARG A 234 -10.30 -24.89 -10.94
C ARG A 234 -9.05 -25.61 -10.46
N ASP A 235 -8.59 -26.61 -11.21
CA ASP A 235 -7.39 -27.41 -10.84
C ASP A 235 -6.12 -26.56 -10.87
N ARG A 236 -6.02 -25.60 -11.80
CA ARG A 236 -4.92 -24.65 -11.84
C ARG A 236 -4.95 -23.72 -10.61
N ARG A 237 -6.11 -23.20 -10.25
CA ARG A 237 -6.29 -22.36 -9.07
C ARG A 237 -5.92 -23.11 -7.79
N LEU A 238 -6.34 -24.37 -7.69
CA LEU A 238 -6.00 -25.21 -6.56
C LEU A 238 -4.49 -25.45 -6.44
N ARG A 239 -3.81 -25.75 -7.57
CA ARG A 239 -2.34 -25.88 -7.58
C ARG A 239 -1.65 -24.62 -7.09
N LEU A 240 -2.01 -23.44 -7.64
CA LEU A 240 -1.42 -22.16 -7.25
C LEU A 240 -1.59 -21.87 -5.76
N LEU A 241 -2.78 -22.09 -5.20
CA LEU A 241 -3.05 -21.90 -3.78
C LEU A 241 -2.28 -22.93 -2.91
N THR A 242 -2.21 -24.18 -3.35
CA THR A 242 -1.48 -25.22 -2.62
C THR A 242 0.01 -24.89 -2.57
N GLU A 243 0.61 -24.50 -3.69
CA GLU A 243 2.01 -24.08 -3.77
C GLU A 243 2.29 -22.87 -2.84
N GLU A 244 1.40 -21.88 -2.87
CA GLU A 244 1.55 -20.66 -2.08
C GLU A 244 1.45 -20.93 -0.57
N TYR A 245 0.48 -21.76 -0.14
CA TYR A 245 0.22 -21.99 1.28
C TYR A 245 1.00 -23.15 1.88
N ALA A 246 1.47 -24.13 1.07
CA ALA A 246 2.24 -25.27 1.56
C ALA A 246 3.57 -24.88 2.24
N ALA A 247 4.09 -23.67 1.97
CA ALA A 247 5.32 -23.18 2.57
C ALA A 247 5.16 -22.64 4.00
N PHE A 248 3.91 -22.43 4.47
CA PHE A 248 3.66 -21.85 5.78
C PHE A 248 3.52 -22.90 6.88
N PRO A 249 3.92 -22.55 8.14
CA PRO A 249 3.72 -23.41 9.29
C PRO A 249 2.26 -23.79 9.49
N ARG A 250 2.03 -25.05 9.88
CA ARG A 250 0.67 -25.59 10.10
C ARG A 250 -0.15 -24.76 11.08
N GLU A 251 0.47 -24.30 12.14
CA GLU A 251 -0.15 -23.51 13.19
C GLU A 251 -0.67 -22.16 12.67
N GLU A 252 0.07 -21.54 11.78
CA GLU A 252 -0.34 -20.27 11.15
C GLU A 252 -1.53 -20.48 10.22
N LEU A 253 -1.50 -21.56 9.42
CA LEU A 253 -2.63 -21.93 8.56
C LEU A 253 -3.87 -22.26 9.41
N ARG A 254 -3.72 -23.00 10.50
CA ARG A 254 -4.78 -23.31 11.46
C ARG A 254 -5.45 -22.03 11.99
N ALA A 255 -4.66 -21.08 12.46
CA ALA A 255 -5.17 -19.80 12.96
C ALA A 255 -5.97 -19.02 11.89
N CYS A 256 -5.60 -19.14 10.61
CA CYS A 256 -6.37 -18.55 9.52
C CYS A 256 -7.74 -19.24 9.32
N PHE A 257 -7.80 -20.57 9.35
CA PHE A 257 -9.08 -21.30 9.27
C PHE A 257 -10.01 -20.99 10.46
N GLU A 258 -9.47 -20.93 11.66
CA GLU A 258 -10.21 -20.56 12.87
C GLU A 258 -10.79 -19.14 12.78
N ARG A 259 -10.03 -18.20 12.22
CA ARG A 259 -10.46 -16.81 11.99
C ARG A 259 -11.69 -16.72 11.08
N ILE A 260 -11.80 -17.58 10.08
CA ILE A 260 -12.94 -17.59 9.15
C ILE A 260 -14.04 -18.59 9.53
N SER A 261 -13.90 -19.31 10.64
CA SER A 261 -14.79 -20.40 11.04
C SER A 261 -16.29 -20.01 11.06
N ARG A 262 -16.61 -18.80 11.51
CA ARG A 262 -17.99 -18.30 11.50
C ARG A 262 -18.59 -18.17 10.09
N ARG A 263 -17.76 -17.88 9.09
CA ARG A 263 -18.18 -17.69 7.68
C ARG A 263 -18.11 -18.98 6.89
N LEU A 264 -17.10 -19.82 7.18
CA LEU A 264 -16.90 -21.11 6.54
C LEU A 264 -17.91 -22.14 7.05
N GLY A 265 -18.30 -22.03 8.32
CA GLY A 265 -19.15 -22.99 9.02
C GLY A 265 -18.33 -24.03 9.81
N ALA A 266 -18.90 -24.53 10.90
CA ALA A 266 -18.20 -25.43 11.83
C ALA A 266 -17.74 -26.74 11.14
N VAL A 267 -18.58 -27.32 10.30
CA VAL A 267 -18.29 -28.61 9.62
C VAL A 267 -17.13 -28.46 8.65
N ASP A 268 -17.16 -27.44 7.77
CA ASP A 268 -16.08 -27.24 6.80
C ASP A 268 -14.78 -26.78 7.48
N THR A 269 -14.87 -25.99 8.57
CA THR A 269 -13.71 -25.65 9.38
C THR A 269 -13.04 -26.89 9.98
N ALA A 270 -13.82 -27.79 10.61
CA ALA A 270 -13.28 -29.03 11.16
C ALA A 270 -12.58 -29.88 10.08
N ARG A 271 -13.22 -30.04 8.93
CA ARG A 271 -12.64 -30.79 7.79
C ARG A 271 -11.34 -30.17 7.26
N CYS A 272 -11.25 -28.82 7.22
CA CYS A 272 -10.02 -28.14 6.84
C CYS A 272 -8.90 -28.40 7.85
N LEU A 273 -9.21 -28.35 9.15
CA LEU A 273 -8.26 -28.61 10.21
C LEU A 273 -7.77 -30.07 10.20
N GLU A 274 -8.70 -31.02 10.05
CA GLU A 274 -8.38 -32.45 9.88
C GLU A 274 -7.45 -32.72 8.65
N ALA A 275 -7.73 -32.05 7.54
CA ALA A 275 -6.89 -32.14 6.34
C ALA A 275 -5.49 -31.60 6.57
N LEU A 276 -5.35 -30.49 7.30
CA LEU A 276 -4.05 -29.95 7.70
C LEU A 276 -3.30 -30.90 8.63
N ASP A 277 -3.98 -31.50 9.60
CA ASP A 277 -3.39 -32.45 10.55
C ASP A 277 -2.91 -33.73 9.86
N ALA A 278 -3.65 -34.16 8.83
CA ALA A 278 -3.26 -35.25 7.94
C ALA A 278 -2.14 -34.92 6.94
N GLY A 279 -1.59 -33.69 6.97
CA GLY A 279 -0.56 -33.25 6.03
C GLY A 279 -1.06 -33.06 4.58
N ASN A 280 -2.36 -32.81 4.40
CA ASN A 280 -2.96 -32.61 3.08
C ASN A 280 -3.50 -31.17 2.92
N PRO A 281 -2.62 -30.17 2.71
CA PRO A 281 -3.03 -28.78 2.53
C PRO A 281 -3.87 -28.55 1.27
N ALA A 282 -3.72 -29.40 0.24
CA ALA A 282 -4.50 -29.32 -0.98
C ALA A 282 -6.00 -29.54 -0.73
N LEU A 283 -6.35 -30.52 0.11
CA LEU A 283 -7.74 -30.78 0.49
C LEU A 283 -8.34 -29.60 1.30
N ALA A 284 -7.55 -29.01 2.19
CA ALA A 284 -7.97 -27.81 2.93
C ALA A 284 -8.19 -26.61 1.98
N ALA A 285 -7.27 -26.38 1.04
CA ALA A 285 -7.36 -25.32 0.03
C ALA A 285 -8.59 -25.51 -0.88
N ASP A 286 -8.92 -26.74 -1.29
CA ASP A 286 -10.08 -27.07 -2.11
C ASP A 286 -11.41 -26.66 -1.43
N ARG A 287 -11.53 -26.92 -0.14
CA ARG A 287 -12.70 -26.53 0.66
C ARG A 287 -12.87 -25.03 0.76
N VAL A 288 -11.76 -24.33 1.04
CA VAL A 288 -11.76 -22.87 1.14
C VAL A 288 -12.02 -22.21 -0.21
N LEU A 289 -11.54 -22.81 -1.29
CA LEU A 289 -11.79 -22.29 -2.64
C LEU A 289 -13.28 -22.25 -2.96
N ALA A 290 -14.04 -23.29 -2.61
CA ALA A 290 -15.50 -23.31 -2.77
C ALA A 290 -16.21 -22.17 -1.98
N TYR A 291 -15.71 -21.87 -0.78
CA TYR A 291 -16.21 -20.76 0.02
C TYR A 291 -15.91 -19.41 -0.64
N TYR A 292 -14.69 -19.17 -1.12
CA TYR A 292 -14.33 -17.93 -1.82
C TYR A 292 -15.10 -17.75 -3.13
N ASP A 293 -15.33 -18.83 -3.89
CA ASP A 293 -16.11 -18.76 -5.14
C ASP A 293 -17.55 -18.31 -4.90
N LYS A 294 -18.15 -18.74 -3.79
CA LYS A 294 -19.49 -18.26 -3.39
C LYS A 294 -19.49 -16.76 -3.05
N GLY A 295 -18.45 -16.30 -2.37
CA GLY A 295 -18.25 -14.88 -2.04
C GLY A 295 -18.02 -14.02 -3.28
N TYR A 296 -17.16 -14.48 -4.17
CA TYR A 296 -16.83 -13.81 -5.42
C TYR A 296 -18.04 -13.63 -6.33
N ARG A 297 -18.84 -14.68 -6.53
CA ARG A 297 -20.08 -14.61 -7.33
C ARG A 297 -21.06 -13.56 -6.80
N ARG A 298 -21.28 -13.54 -5.48
CA ARG A 298 -22.15 -12.52 -4.85
C ARG A 298 -21.61 -11.10 -5.03
N SER A 299 -20.31 -10.90 -4.91
CA SER A 299 -19.70 -9.59 -5.12
C SER A 299 -19.81 -9.13 -6.58
N ALA A 300 -19.61 -10.03 -7.54
CA ALA A 300 -19.77 -9.74 -8.96
C ALA A 300 -21.22 -9.37 -9.33
N GLU A 301 -22.21 -10.06 -8.74
CA GLU A 301 -23.63 -9.75 -8.92
C GLU A 301 -24.03 -8.38 -8.33
N CYS A 302 -23.40 -7.97 -7.22
CA CYS A 302 -23.67 -6.68 -6.58
C CYS A 302 -22.97 -5.51 -7.29
N ASN A 303 -21.89 -5.76 -8.04
CA ASN A 303 -21.03 -4.72 -8.64
C ASN A 303 -21.48 -4.39 -10.08
N GLN A 304 -22.78 -4.22 -10.31
CA GLN A 304 -23.36 -3.87 -11.62
C GLN A 304 -22.90 -2.52 -12.19
N ALA A 305 -22.20 -1.71 -11.42
CA ALA A 305 -21.70 -0.40 -11.84
C ALA A 305 -20.38 -0.47 -12.65
N ALA A 306 -19.61 -1.55 -12.52
CA ALA A 306 -18.39 -1.75 -13.29
C ALA A 306 -18.73 -2.27 -14.69
N LYS A 307 -18.27 -1.56 -15.73
CA LYS A 307 -18.45 -1.98 -17.11
C LYS A 307 -17.51 -3.19 -17.38
N GLU A 308 -18.06 -4.43 -17.23
CA GLU A 308 -17.32 -5.63 -17.62
C GLU A 308 -17.14 -5.63 -19.14
N ALA A 309 -15.90 -5.47 -19.59
CA ALA A 309 -15.58 -5.36 -21.02
C ALA A 309 -15.38 -6.74 -21.65
N ALA A 310 -14.70 -7.65 -20.94
CA ALA A 310 -14.37 -8.98 -21.48
C ALA A 310 -14.14 -10.01 -20.37
N VAL A 311 -14.48 -11.26 -20.66
CA VAL A 311 -14.18 -12.44 -19.85
C VAL A 311 -13.30 -13.38 -20.66
N PHE A 312 -12.12 -13.67 -20.15
CA PHE A 312 -11.14 -14.56 -20.79
C PHE A 312 -11.06 -15.88 -20.05
N ARG A 313 -11.50 -16.96 -20.70
CA ARG A 313 -11.30 -18.33 -20.21
C ARG A 313 -9.86 -18.72 -20.47
N THR A 314 -9.04 -18.65 -19.45
CA THR A 314 -7.60 -18.82 -19.56
C THR A 314 -7.13 -20.26 -19.34
N GLY A 315 -8.04 -21.16 -18.92
CA GLY A 315 -7.74 -22.59 -18.77
C GLY A 315 -6.43 -22.85 -17.99
N THR A 316 -5.46 -23.45 -18.66
CA THR A 316 -4.13 -23.78 -18.12
C THR A 316 -3.04 -22.80 -18.56
N MET A 317 -3.36 -21.71 -19.26
CA MET A 317 -2.39 -20.74 -19.78
C MET A 317 -1.47 -20.20 -18.68
N SER A 318 -0.20 -19.96 -19.01
CA SER A 318 0.75 -19.30 -18.10
C SER A 318 0.39 -17.84 -17.86
N PRO A 319 0.93 -17.17 -16.83
CA PRO A 319 0.72 -15.72 -16.63
C PRO A 319 1.19 -14.88 -17.83
N GLU A 320 2.26 -15.32 -18.48
CA GLU A 320 2.86 -14.68 -19.65
C GLU A 320 1.93 -14.76 -20.87
N GLU A 321 1.39 -15.96 -21.16
CA GLU A 321 0.41 -16.19 -22.23
C GLU A 321 -0.88 -15.40 -21.99
N ILE A 322 -1.33 -15.30 -20.74
CA ILE A 322 -2.49 -14.48 -20.38
C ILE A 322 -2.19 -13.00 -20.62
N ALA A 323 -1.01 -12.52 -20.24
CA ALA A 323 -0.63 -11.13 -20.48
C ALA A 323 -0.61 -10.81 -21.98
N ASP A 324 -0.05 -11.70 -22.81
CA ASP A 324 -0.03 -11.52 -24.28
C ASP A 324 -1.45 -11.49 -24.88
N LEU A 325 -2.33 -12.38 -24.40
CA LEU A 325 -3.74 -12.41 -24.81
C LEU A 325 -4.45 -11.08 -24.45
N LEU A 326 -4.27 -10.59 -23.21
CA LEU A 326 -4.89 -9.36 -22.75
C LEU A 326 -4.42 -8.14 -23.56
N LEU A 327 -3.14 -8.07 -23.91
CA LEU A 327 -2.60 -6.99 -24.71
C LEU A 327 -3.16 -7.00 -26.14
N ALA A 328 -3.20 -8.18 -26.78
CA ALA A 328 -3.73 -8.31 -28.13
C ALA A 328 -5.19 -7.84 -28.24
N GLU A 329 -6.02 -8.20 -27.27
CA GLU A 329 -7.45 -7.86 -27.26
C GLU A 329 -7.70 -6.40 -26.87
N THR A 330 -6.97 -5.85 -25.91
CA THR A 330 -7.17 -4.45 -25.52
C THR A 330 -6.63 -3.46 -26.56
N ASP A 331 -5.63 -3.83 -27.35
CA ASP A 331 -5.10 -3.00 -28.43
C ASP A 331 -6.00 -3.00 -29.69
N SER A 332 -6.78 -4.08 -29.88
CA SER A 332 -7.77 -4.13 -30.99
C SER A 332 -8.95 -3.19 -30.73
N HIS A 333 -9.42 -3.07 -29.49
CA HIS A 333 -10.53 -2.18 -29.13
C HIS A 333 -10.19 -0.69 -29.22
N ASN A 334 -8.90 -0.32 -29.10
CA ASN A 334 -8.43 1.06 -29.24
C ASN A 334 -8.27 1.51 -30.72
N LYS A 335 -8.34 0.59 -31.68
CA LYS A 335 -8.23 0.91 -33.12
C LYS A 335 -9.57 1.16 -33.79
N ASP A 336 -10.68 0.73 -33.16
CA ASP A 336 -12.03 0.80 -33.71
C ASP A 336 -12.89 1.93 -33.07
N GLY A 337 -12.32 2.78 -32.23
CA GLY A 337 -12.95 3.94 -31.56
C GLY A 337 -12.30 5.26 -31.94
#